data_931efe11f3d0cb9cb36e4b784657357c
#
_entry.id   931efe11f3d0cb9cb36e4b784657357c
#
_cell.length_a   1.000
_cell.length_b   1.000
_cell.length_c   1.000
_cell.angle_alpha   90.00
_cell.angle_beta   90.00
_cell.angle_gamma   90.00
#
_symmetry.space_group_name_H-M   'P 1'
#
loop_
_entity.id
_entity.type
_entity.pdbx_description
1 polymer ?
#
loop_
_entity_poly.entity_id
_entity_poly.type
_entity_poly.pdbx_seq_one_letter_code
_entity_poly.pdbx_strand_id
1 'polypeptide(L)'
;WEADFKTRFDNREFTGSSCNESQTIFLADLSTAVSYNWLDRNTLRFGVQMQKDFGDNRDYFSEVRPLASYAYRAERLGADVGIFSRDKLRGDYSHAFFNDSLRVYDPTIQGMAVRYRNPKGLRAELVLNWEGMYSEYSREKFRIFGAIHKDWSREADKRWYVGGGLSMFHFANSALTEGNVVDNMLNLPQK
;
A
#
# COMPACT_ATOMS: atom_id res chain seq x y z
N TRP A 1 -8.31 17.21 12.95
CA TRP A 1 -8.65 15.79 13.08
C TRP A 1 -9.24 15.28 11.76
N GLU A 2 -9.10 14.00 11.52
CA GLU A 2 -9.58 13.30 10.32
C GLU A 2 -10.36 12.07 10.81
N ALA A 3 -11.45 11.73 10.13
CA ALA A 3 -12.14 10.46 10.29
C ALA A 3 -12.56 9.97 8.90
N ASP A 4 -12.34 8.70 8.63
CA ASP A 4 -12.72 8.03 7.38
C ASP A 4 -13.43 6.73 7.73
N PHE A 5 -14.60 6.52 7.16
CA PHE A 5 -15.40 5.32 7.36
C PHE A 5 -15.67 4.67 6.00
N LYS A 6 -15.35 3.41 5.89
CA LYS A 6 -15.54 2.60 4.67
C LYS A 6 -16.27 1.32 5.02
N THR A 7 -17.14 0.89 4.14
CA THR A 7 -17.71 -0.44 4.15
C THR A 7 -17.39 -1.13 2.84
N ARG A 8 -17.22 -2.43 2.88
CA ARG A 8 -17.02 -3.24 1.70
C ARG A 8 -17.88 -4.49 1.77
N PHE A 9 -18.60 -4.75 0.69
CA PHE A 9 -19.25 -6.01 0.41
C PHE A 9 -18.72 -6.55 -0.92
N ASP A 10 -18.20 -7.77 -0.92
CA ASP A 10 -17.66 -8.42 -2.11
C ASP A 10 -18.02 -9.91 -2.05
N ASN A 11 -18.90 -10.34 -2.94
CA ASN A 11 -19.28 -11.75 -3.08
C ASN A 11 -18.58 -12.35 -4.30
N ARG A 12 -17.68 -13.29 -4.08
CA ARG A 12 -16.93 -13.99 -5.12
C ARG A 12 -17.33 -15.46 -5.12
N GLU A 13 -17.98 -15.88 -6.18
CA GLU A 13 -18.38 -17.27 -6.38
C GLU A 13 -17.60 -17.87 -7.55
N PHE A 14 -16.85 -18.92 -7.28
CA PHE A 14 -16.07 -19.64 -8.28
C PHE A 14 -16.57 -21.09 -8.36
N THR A 15 -17.33 -21.41 -9.40
CA THR A 15 -17.83 -22.77 -9.62
C THR A 15 -16.79 -23.58 -10.40
N GLY A 16 -16.34 -24.69 -9.82
CA GLY A 16 -15.44 -25.65 -10.49
C GLY A 16 -13.99 -25.22 -10.62
N SER A 17 -13.56 -24.19 -9.90
CA SER A 17 -12.14 -23.75 -9.88
C SER A 17 -11.39 -24.47 -8.77
N SER A 18 -10.25 -25.09 -9.11
CA SER A 18 -9.31 -25.65 -8.14
C SER A 18 -8.34 -24.63 -7.57
N CYS A 19 -8.28 -23.43 -8.17
CA CYS A 19 -7.30 -22.38 -7.84
C CYS A 19 -7.91 -21.20 -7.08
N ASN A 20 -9.24 -21.07 -7.05
CA ASN A 20 -9.93 -19.96 -6.40
C ASN A 20 -11.00 -20.50 -5.44
N GLU A 21 -11.02 -19.96 -4.24
CA GLU A 21 -12.03 -20.24 -3.23
C GLU A 21 -13.14 -19.19 -3.29
N SER A 22 -14.39 -19.68 -3.21
CA SER A 22 -15.55 -18.79 -3.08
C SER A 22 -15.52 -18.13 -1.71
N GLN A 23 -15.63 -16.81 -1.68
CA GLN A 23 -15.55 -16.03 -0.46
C GLN A 23 -16.48 -14.82 -0.53
N THR A 24 -17.25 -14.60 0.53
CA THR A 24 -17.96 -13.36 0.75
C THR A 24 -17.23 -12.54 1.81
N ILE A 25 -16.88 -11.33 1.46
CA ILE A 25 -16.24 -10.35 2.35
C ILE A 25 -17.30 -9.30 2.68
N PHE A 26 -17.59 -9.11 3.96
CA PHE A 26 -18.39 -8.02 4.43
C PHE A 26 -17.72 -7.39 5.65
N LEU A 27 -17.20 -6.19 5.48
CA LEU A 27 -16.43 -5.50 6.52
C LEU A 27 -16.75 -4.02 6.61
N ALA A 28 -16.44 -3.46 7.76
CA ALA A 28 -16.36 -2.02 8.02
C ALA A 28 -14.96 -1.65 8.50
N ASP A 29 -14.47 -0.51 8.05
CA ASP A 29 -13.19 0.10 8.43
C ASP A 29 -13.42 1.52 8.90
N LEU A 30 -12.93 1.86 10.08
CA LEU A 30 -12.95 3.19 10.65
C LEU A 30 -11.52 3.64 10.95
N SER A 31 -11.09 4.70 10.29
CA SER A 31 -9.80 5.33 10.56
C SER A 31 -10.00 6.70 11.19
N THR A 32 -9.35 6.94 12.32
CA THR A 32 -9.34 8.25 12.99
C THR A 32 -7.92 8.72 13.20
N ALA A 33 -7.65 10.00 12.99
CA ALA A 33 -6.31 10.56 13.17
C ALA A 33 -6.34 12.04 13.52
N VAL A 34 -5.28 12.48 14.20
CA VAL A 34 -4.93 13.88 14.42
C VAL A 34 -3.68 14.20 13.62
N SER A 35 -3.69 15.34 12.94
CA SER A 35 -2.59 15.81 12.12
C SER A 35 -2.12 17.17 12.62
N TYR A 36 -0.80 17.34 12.70
CA TYR A 36 -0.14 18.62 12.95
C TYR A 36 0.67 19.04 11.72
N ASN A 37 0.37 20.23 11.20
CA ASN A 37 1.00 20.77 10.00
C ASN A 37 1.88 21.97 10.36
N TRP A 38 3.07 22.09 9.76
CA TRP A 38 3.96 23.24 9.92
C TRP A 38 4.75 23.53 8.64
N LEU A 39 5.07 24.80 8.45
CA LEU A 39 5.80 25.29 7.27
C LEU A 39 5.15 24.87 5.93
N ASP A 40 3.84 24.71 5.89
CA ASP A 40 3.01 24.36 4.72
C ASP A 40 3.48 23.11 3.93
N ARG A 41 4.46 22.40 4.43
CA ARG A 41 5.10 21.25 3.75
C ARG A 41 5.21 20.00 4.60
N ASN A 42 5.08 20.14 5.89
CA ASN A 42 5.32 19.06 6.84
C ASN A 42 4.04 18.70 7.57
N THR A 43 3.77 17.45 7.69
CA THR A 43 2.62 16.91 8.42
C THR A 43 3.07 15.75 9.29
N LEU A 44 2.82 15.82 10.57
CA LEU A 44 2.91 14.69 11.47
C LEU A 44 1.49 14.20 11.76
N ARG A 45 1.28 12.89 11.68
CA ARG A 45 -0.03 12.28 11.84
C ARG A 45 0.03 11.11 12.79
N PHE A 46 -0.92 11.08 13.74
CA PHE A 46 -1.12 9.98 14.66
C PHE A 46 -2.60 9.57 14.66
N GLY A 47 -2.85 8.28 14.68
CA GLY A 47 -4.20 7.77 14.61
C GLY A 47 -4.30 6.27 14.81
N VAL A 48 -5.48 5.76 14.55
CA VAL A 48 -5.79 4.34 14.60
C VAL A 48 -6.76 3.98 13.48
N GLN A 49 -6.55 2.82 12.90
CA GLN A 49 -7.46 2.17 11.96
C GLN A 49 -8.03 0.92 12.63
N MET A 50 -9.34 0.81 12.62
CA MET A 50 -10.11 -0.26 13.25
C MET A 50 -10.95 -0.94 12.18
N GLN A 51 -10.77 -2.23 12.00
CA GLN A 51 -11.51 -3.03 11.04
C GLN A 51 -12.39 -4.05 11.75
N LYS A 52 -13.63 -4.22 11.28
CA LYS A 52 -14.53 -5.27 11.69
C LYS A 52 -14.99 -6.07 10.50
N ASP A 53 -14.63 -7.34 10.47
CA ASP A 53 -15.20 -8.33 9.56
C ASP A 53 -16.51 -8.82 10.17
N PHE A 54 -17.61 -8.63 9.46
CA PHE A 54 -18.90 -9.12 9.93
C PHE A 54 -18.95 -10.64 9.82
N GLY A 55 -19.34 -11.27 10.92
CA GLY A 55 -19.39 -12.73 11.01
C GLY A 55 -18.14 -13.39 11.59
N ASP A 56 -17.07 -12.63 11.90
CA ASP A 56 -16.00 -13.18 12.71
C ASP A 56 -16.41 -13.32 14.20
N ASN A 57 -15.72 -14.19 14.93
CA ASN A 57 -16.01 -14.47 16.34
C ASN A 57 -15.32 -13.51 17.31
N ARG A 58 -14.76 -12.39 16.85
CA ARG A 58 -14.11 -11.40 17.70
C ARG A 58 -15.16 -10.39 18.21
N ASP A 59 -15.05 -10.00 19.49
CA ASP A 59 -16.10 -9.23 20.18
C ASP A 59 -16.34 -7.84 19.57
N TYR A 60 -15.28 -7.08 19.26
CA TYR A 60 -15.41 -5.70 18.78
C TYR A 60 -14.79 -5.50 17.40
N PHE A 61 -13.47 -5.61 17.32
CA PHE A 61 -12.73 -5.41 16.07
C PHE A 61 -11.97 -6.67 15.69
N SER A 62 -11.98 -6.96 14.39
CA SER A 62 -11.18 -8.03 13.80
C SER A 62 -9.71 -7.66 13.85
N GLU A 63 -9.41 -6.37 13.63
CA GLU A 63 -8.06 -5.85 13.66
C GLU A 63 -8.02 -4.36 14.04
N VAL A 64 -6.98 -3.98 14.78
CA VAL A 64 -6.68 -2.60 15.15
C VAL A 64 -5.24 -2.30 14.77
N ARG A 65 -5.01 -1.27 13.94
CA ARG A 65 -3.69 -0.87 13.45
C ARG A 65 -3.37 0.55 13.88
N PRO A 66 -2.18 0.82 14.45
CA PRO A 66 -1.74 2.20 14.69
C PRO A 66 -1.46 2.90 13.37
N LEU A 67 -1.66 4.20 13.35
CA LEU A 67 -1.21 5.10 12.28
C LEU A 67 -0.25 6.11 12.91
N ALA A 68 0.98 6.16 12.43
CA ALA A 68 1.99 7.11 12.89
C ALA A 68 2.90 7.43 11.72
N SER A 69 2.78 8.63 11.16
CA SER A 69 3.52 8.97 9.95
C SER A 69 3.91 10.44 9.89
N TYR A 70 5.04 10.67 9.26
CA TYR A 70 5.48 11.98 8.83
C TYR A 70 5.34 12.09 7.31
N ALA A 71 4.83 13.22 6.84
CA ALA A 71 4.69 13.53 5.43
C ALA A 71 5.39 14.85 5.08
N TYR A 72 6.18 14.83 4.03
CA TYR A 72 6.77 16.01 3.41
C TYR A 72 6.16 16.23 2.03
N ARG A 73 5.81 17.49 1.74
CA ARG A 73 5.18 17.87 0.46
C ARG A 73 5.83 19.14 -0.07
N ALA A 74 6.57 18.99 -1.16
CA ALA A 74 7.07 20.12 -1.95
C ALA A 74 6.42 20.14 -3.34
N GLU A 75 6.71 21.13 -4.13
CA GLU A 75 6.12 21.29 -5.46
C GLU A 75 6.33 20.05 -6.36
N ARG A 76 7.53 19.47 -6.35
CA ARG A 76 7.92 18.34 -7.20
C ARG A 76 8.18 17.06 -6.45
N LEU A 77 8.47 17.14 -5.17
CA LEU A 77 8.84 16.02 -4.32
C LEU A 77 7.84 15.84 -3.19
N GLY A 78 7.54 14.60 -2.87
CA GLY A 78 6.79 14.22 -1.70
C GLY A 78 7.38 12.97 -1.07
N ALA A 79 7.28 12.86 0.25
CA ALA A 79 7.67 11.68 0.97
C ALA A 79 6.67 11.41 2.10
N ASP A 80 6.41 10.15 2.38
CA ASP A 80 5.75 9.67 3.58
C ASP A 80 6.65 8.64 4.25
N VAL A 81 6.76 8.70 5.58
CA VAL A 81 7.57 7.77 6.39
C VAL A 81 6.77 7.37 7.61
N GLY A 82 6.80 6.09 7.96
CA GLY A 82 6.12 5.53 9.13
C GLY A 82 5.01 4.56 8.76
N ILE A 83 3.93 4.54 9.54
CA ILE A 83 2.75 3.70 9.32
C ILE A 83 1.62 4.58 8.79
N PHE A 84 1.27 4.38 7.52
CA PHE A 84 0.26 5.19 6.83
C PHE A 84 -0.62 4.35 5.90
N SER A 85 -1.81 4.85 5.60
CA SER A 85 -2.76 4.16 4.71
C SER A 85 -2.19 3.99 3.30
N ARG A 86 -2.36 2.80 2.74
CA ARG A 86 -2.02 2.44 1.35
C ARG A 86 -2.80 3.29 0.34
N ASP A 87 -3.98 3.80 0.70
CA ASP A 87 -4.75 4.72 -0.14
C ASP A 87 -4.07 6.07 -0.39
N LYS A 88 -3.01 6.40 0.36
CA LYS A 88 -2.19 7.58 0.12
C LYS A 88 -1.21 7.44 -1.04
N LEU A 89 -1.02 6.23 -1.54
CA LEU A 89 -0.18 5.99 -2.71
C LEU A 89 -0.81 6.61 -3.97
N ARG A 90 0.03 7.13 -4.84
CA ARG A 90 -0.36 7.93 -6.03
C ARG A 90 0.15 7.34 -7.33
N GLY A 91 0.90 6.25 -7.28
CA GLY A 91 1.37 5.53 -8.47
C GLY A 91 0.22 4.87 -9.22
N ASP A 92 0.35 4.76 -10.53
CA ASP A 92 -0.60 4.03 -11.39
C ASP A 92 -0.26 2.53 -11.30
N TYR A 93 -0.76 1.90 -10.25
CA TYR A 93 -0.55 0.47 -10.02
C TYR A 93 -1.64 -0.36 -10.68
N SER A 94 -1.23 -1.41 -11.39
CA SER A 94 -2.18 -2.38 -11.94
C SER A 94 -2.78 -3.26 -10.84
N HIS A 95 -3.89 -3.93 -11.13
CA HIS A 95 -4.49 -4.92 -10.22
C HIS A 95 -3.56 -6.08 -9.85
N ALA A 96 -2.52 -6.36 -10.66
CA ALA A 96 -1.48 -7.33 -10.32
C ALA A 96 -0.64 -6.91 -9.11
N PHE A 97 -0.49 -5.60 -8.87
CA PHE A 97 0.23 -5.05 -7.70
C PHE A 97 -0.69 -4.74 -6.53
N PHE A 98 -1.90 -4.26 -6.83
CA PHE A 98 -2.88 -3.82 -5.85
C PHE A 98 -4.23 -4.44 -6.18
N ASN A 99 -4.36 -5.71 -5.84
CA ASN A 99 -5.67 -6.33 -5.88
C ASN A 99 -6.52 -5.83 -4.68
N ASP A 100 -7.80 -6.03 -4.79
CA ASP A 100 -8.74 -5.60 -3.77
C ASP A 100 -8.52 -6.28 -2.42
N SER A 101 -8.07 -7.54 -2.41
CA SER A 101 -7.76 -8.25 -1.17
C SER A 101 -6.60 -7.59 -0.42
N LEU A 102 -5.55 -7.14 -1.12
CA LEU A 102 -4.44 -6.43 -0.50
C LEU A 102 -4.89 -5.12 0.15
N ARG A 103 -5.80 -4.38 -0.49
CA ARG A 103 -6.35 -3.13 0.07
C ARG A 103 -7.18 -3.36 1.33
N VAL A 104 -7.78 -4.54 1.46
CA VAL A 104 -8.63 -4.92 2.59
C VAL A 104 -7.80 -5.48 3.73
N TYR A 105 -6.95 -6.48 3.45
CA TYR A 105 -6.24 -7.24 4.48
C TYR A 105 -4.88 -6.64 4.86
N ASP A 106 -4.30 -5.81 4.00
CA ASP A 106 -3.07 -5.04 4.28
C ASP A 106 -3.23 -3.56 3.85
N PRO A 107 -4.14 -2.80 4.51
CA PRO A 107 -4.48 -1.44 4.12
C PRO A 107 -3.41 -0.40 4.47
N THR A 108 -2.34 -0.79 5.17
CA THR A 108 -1.29 0.10 5.63
C THR A 108 0.05 -0.21 4.98
N ILE A 109 0.87 0.82 4.82
CA ILE A 109 2.30 0.74 4.54
C ILE A 109 3.04 0.97 5.85
N GLN A 110 4.00 0.11 6.16
CA GLN A 110 4.95 0.28 7.25
C GLN A 110 6.33 0.53 6.64
N GLY A 111 6.69 1.79 6.45
CA GLY A 111 7.94 2.10 5.76
C GLY A 111 7.98 3.50 5.19
N MET A 112 8.28 3.61 3.90
CA MET A 112 8.37 4.90 3.23
C MET A 112 7.83 4.87 1.80
N ALA A 113 7.33 6.03 1.36
CA ALA A 113 7.01 6.31 -0.04
C ALA A 113 7.64 7.63 -0.45
N VAL A 114 8.31 7.64 -1.60
CA VAL A 114 8.88 8.86 -2.20
C VAL A 114 8.22 9.07 -3.55
N ARG A 115 7.83 10.31 -3.83
CA ARG A 115 7.13 10.70 -5.04
C ARG A 115 7.82 11.85 -5.73
N TYR A 116 7.86 11.76 -7.04
CA TYR A 116 8.31 12.84 -7.89
C TYR A 116 7.25 13.18 -8.93
N ARG A 117 7.05 14.46 -9.18
CA ARG A 117 6.22 14.95 -10.29
C ARG A 117 6.85 16.17 -10.92
N ASN A 118 6.65 16.34 -12.22
CA ASN A 118 7.06 17.57 -12.90
C ASN A 118 5.93 18.12 -13.79
N PRO A 119 5.99 19.41 -14.16
CA PRO A 119 5.00 20.04 -15.04
C PRO A 119 4.93 19.44 -16.44
N LYS A 120 5.97 18.68 -16.85
CA LYS A 120 6.04 18.02 -18.17
C LYS A 120 5.33 16.67 -18.19
N GLY A 121 4.51 16.35 -17.20
CA GLY A 121 3.69 15.14 -17.14
C GLY A 121 4.42 13.87 -16.63
N LEU A 122 5.62 13.97 -16.09
CA LEU A 122 6.28 12.83 -15.45
C LEU A 122 5.84 12.71 -13.99
N ARG A 123 5.39 11.52 -13.60
CA ARG A 123 5.09 11.12 -12.22
C ARG A 123 5.83 9.83 -11.93
N ALA A 124 6.42 9.73 -10.77
CA ALA A 124 7.08 8.52 -10.29
C ALA A 124 6.82 8.35 -8.79
N GLU A 125 6.67 7.14 -8.36
CA GLU A 125 6.55 6.75 -6.95
C GLU A 125 7.39 5.52 -6.69
N LEU A 126 8.12 5.52 -5.56
CA LEU A 126 8.85 4.37 -5.06
C LEU A 126 8.46 4.16 -3.60
N VAL A 127 8.15 2.92 -3.24
CA VAL A 127 7.67 2.53 -1.92
C VAL A 127 8.51 1.38 -1.38
N LEU A 128 8.90 1.51 -0.12
CA LEU A 128 9.41 0.42 0.70
C LEU A 128 8.33 0.08 1.74
N ASN A 129 7.85 -1.15 1.73
CA ASN A 129 6.91 -1.68 2.72
C ASN A 129 7.58 -2.81 3.49
N TRP A 130 7.71 -2.64 4.80
CA TRP A 130 8.24 -3.65 5.70
C TRP A 130 7.11 -4.55 6.15
N GLU A 131 7.16 -5.84 5.80
CA GLU A 131 6.08 -6.80 6.01
C GLU A 131 6.38 -7.78 7.16
N GLY A 132 7.61 -7.81 7.66
CA GLY A 132 7.98 -8.63 8.80
C GLY A 132 9.38 -8.35 9.30
N MET A 133 9.53 -8.27 10.61
CA MET A 133 10.81 -8.15 11.29
C MET A 133 11.41 -9.52 11.57
N TYR A 134 12.74 -9.55 11.60
CA TYR A 134 13.47 -10.70 12.11
C TYR A 134 13.15 -10.96 13.59
N SER A 135 12.84 -12.19 13.91
CA SER A 135 12.72 -12.68 15.28
C SER A 135 13.07 -14.17 15.34
N GLU A 136 13.10 -14.75 16.52
CA GLU A 136 13.31 -16.20 16.69
C GLU A 136 12.29 -17.05 15.91
N TYR A 137 11.07 -16.53 15.71
CA TYR A 137 9.94 -17.22 15.08
C TYR A 137 9.51 -16.64 13.73
N SER A 138 10.12 -15.56 13.27
CA SER A 138 9.76 -14.90 12.03
C SER A 138 10.99 -14.50 11.23
N ARG A 139 10.83 -14.53 9.89
CA ARG A 139 11.85 -14.09 8.96
C ARG A 139 11.62 -12.65 8.57
N GLU A 140 12.71 -11.94 8.31
CA GLU A 140 12.64 -10.62 7.72
C GLU A 140 12.03 -10.69 6.32
N LYS A 141 11.08 -9.82 6.06
CA LYS A 141 10.46 -9.66 4.75
C LYS A 141 10.05 -8.22 4.51
N PHE A 142 10.36 -7.75 3.32
CA PHE A 142 9.93 -6.44 2.84
C PHE A 142 9.69 -6.45 1.33
N ARG A 143 8.96 -5.48 0.88
CA ARG A 143 8.67 -5.26 -0.53
C ARG A 143 9.10 -3.87 -0.94
N ILE A 144 9.83 -3.77 -2.05
CA ILE A 144 10.09 -2.52 -2.75
C ILE A 144 9.27 -2.55 -4.03
N PHE A 145 8.43 -1.55 -4.23
CA PHE A 145 7.65 -1.43 -5.45
C PHE A 145 7.53 0.02 -5.87
N GLY A 146 7.24 0.24 -7.13
CA GLY A 146 7.10 1.58 -7.65
C GLY A 146 6.38 1.62 -8.98
N ALA A 147 5.96 2.82 -9.34
CA ALA A 147 5.34 3.10 -10.61
C ALA A 147 5.92 4.38 -11.21
N ILE A 148 6.02 4.40 -12.52
CA ILE A 148 6.37 5.57 -13.31
C ILE A 148 5.31 5.79 -14.37
N HIS A 149 4.95 7.03 -14.58
CA HIS A 149 3.99 7.44 -15.59
C HIS A 149 4.47 8.69 -16.29
N LYS A 150 4.42 8.69 -17.61
CA LYS A 150 4.74 9.83 -18.44
C LYS A 150 3.58 10.16 -19.38
N ASP A 151 3.07 11.34 -19.27
CA ASP A 151 2.03 11.90 -20.12
C ASP A 151 2.66 12.90 -21.11
N TRP A 152 2.37 12.77 -22.40
CA TRP A 152 2.79 13.68 -23.46
C TRP A 152 1.62 14.43 -24.09
N SER A 153 0.46 14.41 -23.48
CA SER A 153 -0.73 15.07 -24.02
C SER A 153 -0.49 16.57 -24.17
N ARG A 154 -0.51 17.04 -25.41
CA ARG A 154 -0.39 18.46 -25.76
C ARG A 154 -1.74 19.08 -26.15
N GLU A 155 -2.70 18.26 -26.50
CA GLU A 155 -4.03 18.66 -26.95
C GLU A 155 -5.10 17.91 -26.16
N ALA A 156 -6.25 18.53 -25.92
CA ALA A 156 -7.32 17.96 -25.11
C ALA A 156 -7.87 16.63 -25.65
N ASP A 157 -7.81 16.43 -26.97
CA ASP A 157 -8.40 15.27 -27.64
C ASP A 157 -7.43 14.10 -27.88
N LYS A 158 -6.12 14.32 -27.69
CA LYS A 158 -5.10 13.28 -27.93
C LYS A 158 -4.25 13.08 -26.70
N ARG A 159 -4.54 12.01 -25.97
CA ARG A 159 -3.77 11.61 -24.80
C ARG A 159 -2.83 10.46 -25.12
N TRP A 160 -1.54 10.75 -25.10
CA TRP A 160 -0.49 9.73 -25.19
C TRP A 160 0.20 9.64 -23.84
N TYR A 161 0.17 8.46 -23.26
CA TYR A 161 0.90 8.20 -22.02
C TYR A 161 1.57 6.82 -22.06
N VAL A 162 2.63 6.69 -21.31
CA VAL A 162 3.31 5.43 -21.04
C VAL A 162 3.49 5.32 -19.53
N GLY A 163 3.18 4.16 -19.00
CA GLY A 163 3.36 3.85 -17.60
C GLY A 163 3.94 2.46 -17.43
N GLY A 164 4.60 2.25 -16.31
CA GLY A 164 5.12 0.96 -15.91
C GLY A 164 5.34 0.93 -14.41
N GLY A 165 5.44 -0.28 -13.86
CA GLY A 165 5.73 -0.49 -12.45
C GLY A 165 6.62 -1.69 -12.26
N LEU A 166 7.26 -1.76 -11.12
CA LEU A 166 8.06 -2.90 -10.68
C LEU A 166 7.74 -3.23 -9.24
N SER A 167 7.94 -4.49 -8.87
CA SER A 167 7.89 -4.94 -7.49
C SER A 167 9.00 -5.95 -7.25
N MET A 168 9.73 -5.80 -6.17
CA MET A 168 10.71 -6.73 -5.65
C MET A 168 10.28 -7.14 -4.26
N PHE A 169 10.22 -8.43 -4.01
CA PHE A 169 9.96 -8.99 -2.69
C PHE A 169 11.23 -9.63 -2.15
N HIS A 170 11.61 -9.24 -0.95
CA HIS A 170 12.72 -9.82 -0.21
C HIS A 170 12.18 -10.68 0.93
N PHE A 171 12.70 -11.90 1.03
CA PHE A 171 12.36 -12.82 2.09
C PHE A 171 13.62 -13.56 2.55
N ALA A 172 14.02 -13.37 3.80
CA ALA A 172 15.22 -13.96 4.34
C ALA A 172 15.08 -15.49 4.54
N ASN A 173 16.11 -16.24 4.20
CA ASN A 173 16.09 -17.71 4.17
C ASN A 173 15.86 -18.33 5.56
N SER A 174 16.50 -17.79 6.58
CA SER A 174 16.46 -18.37 7.91
C SER A 174 16.45 -17.29 8.99
N ALA A 175 15.67 -17.54 10.03
CA ALA A 175 15.73 -16.75 11.26
C ALA A 175 17.04 -16.95 12.03
N LEU A 176 17.76 -18.03 11.75
CA LEU A 176 18.96 -18.45 12.50
C LEU A 176 20.28 -18.28 11.74
N THR A 177 20.25 -17.96 10.46
CA THR A 177 21.44 -17.80 9.61
C THR A 177 21.49 -16.39 9.04
N GLU A 178 22.50 -15.63 9.41
CA GLU A 178 22.73 -14.30 8.87
C GLU A 178 22.86 -14.34 7.33
N GLY A 179 22.10 -13.53 6.67
CA GLY A 179 22.35 -13.03 5.31
C GLY A 179 21.89 -13.88 4.15
N ASN A 180 21.31 -15.05 4.34
CA ASN A 180 20.84 -15.84 3.20
C ASN A 180 19.42 -15.46 2.76
N VAL A 181 19.32 -14.92 1.56
CA VAL A 181 18.05 -14.62 0.89
C VAL A 181 17.56 -15.87 0.16
N VAL A 182 16.37 -16.36 0.49
CA VAL A 182 15.75 -17.51 -0.20
C VAL A 182 15.14 -17.11 -1.51
N ASP A 183 14.54 -15.92 -1.56
CA ASP A 183 13.72 -15.55 -2.70
C ASP A 183 13.71 -14.03 -2.89
N ASN A 184 14.23 -13.62 -4.04
CA ASN A 184 14.10 -12.27 -4.56
C ASN A 184 13.31 -12.37 -5.86
N MET A 185 12.00 -12.11 -5.78
CA MET A 185 11.17 -12.07 -6.97
C MET A 185 11.05 -10.65 -7.52
N LEU A 186 11.52 -10.46 -8.72
CA LEU A 186 11.24 -9.27 -9.52
C LEU A 186 10.01 -9.53 -10.36
N ASN A 187 8.90 -8.94 -9.97
CA ASN A 187 7.65 -9.01 -10.74
C ASN A 187 7.54 -7.80 -11.65
N LEU A 188 7.67 -8.01 -12.94
CA LEU A 188 7.37 -7.02 -13.96
C LEU A 188 5.91 -7.20 -14.40
N PRO A 189 5.08 -6.15 -14.37
CA PRO A 189 3.71 -6.26 -14.86
C PRO A 189 3.74 -6.56 -16.36
N GLN A 190 3.10 -7.65 -16.74
CA GLN A 190 2.77 -7.89 -18.14
C GLN A 190 1.57 -7.03 -18.49
N LYS A 191 1.66 -6.35 -19.62
CA LYS A 191 0.57 -5.54 -20.19
C LYS A 191 -0.56 -6.42 -20.69
#